data_a60a1fe065aa7d766dd4b6864dd831d1
#
_entry.id   a60a1fe065aa7d766dd4b6864dd831d1
#
_cell.length_a   1.000
_cell.length_b   1.000
_cell.length_c   1.000
_cell.angle_alpha   90.00
_cell.angle_beta   90.00
_cell.angle_gamma   90.00
#
_symmetry.space_group_name_H-M   'P 1'
#
loop_
_entity.id
_entity.type
_entity.pdbx_description
1 polymer ?
#
loop_
_entity_poly.entity_id
_entity_poly.type
_entity_poly.pdbx_seq_one_letter_code
_entity_poly.pdbx_strand_id
1 'polypeptide(L)'
;MLQAILLLYDEVIKLPTIETPLSPRIANDPKYKTFFADCLGALDGTHIDMHVQLKDQPRYRNRKGHLSTNVLAACNFEMEFTYILTGWEGSAHDGAVWRDAHLKKGFITIPGKFWLGDAGYANTDTILVPYRGTRYHLKEQRLAGKKPETSKELYNLRHASLRNVIERIFGVVKRKYQILRSPSEYSIATQNRIILVCCILRNFVRSLEGQSADNWLDIETEGNREKESIQPAVAYPEGSSNSSKKMDKFRDSIAEKMWAQYQGYITERDAI
;
A
#
# COMPACT_ATOMS: atom_id res chain seq x y z
N MET A 1 -6.91 -11.14 -26.87
CA MET A 1 -5.70 -10.63 -26.18
C MET A 1 -5.92 -10.43 -24.67
N LEU A 2 -6.87 -9.62 -24.18
CA LEU A 2 -7.09 -9.44 -22.74
C LEU A 2 -7.26 -10.77 -21.99
N GLN A 3 -8.10 -11.68 -22.49
CA GLN A 3 -8.35 -12.98 -21.86
C GLN A 3 -7.08 -13.83 -21.74
N ALA A 4 -6.22 -13.83 -22.75
CA ALA A 4 -4.98 -14.60 -22.73
C ALA A 4 -4.01 -14.10 -21.64
N ILE A 5 -3.91 -12.76 -21.44
CA ILE A 5 -3.05 -12.19 -20.40
C ILE A 5 -3.65 -12.46 -19.00
N LEU A 6 -4.97 -12.46 -18.86
CA LEU A 6 -5.62 -12.78 -17.59
C LEU A 6 -5.33 -14.20 -17.11
N LEU A 7 -5.10 -15.15 -18.00
CA LEU A 7 -4.68 -16.52 -17.63
C LEU A 7 -3.32 -16.59 -16.95
N LEU A 8 -2.49 -15.55 -17.09
CA LEU A 8 -1.20 -15.45 -16.40
C LEU A 8 -1.32 -14.94 -14.96
N TYR A 9 -2.53 -14.60 -14.49
CA TYR A 9 -2.71 -13.99 -13.18
C TYR A 9 -2.04 -14.82 -12.07
N ASP A 10 -2.41 -16.08 -11.94
CA ASP A 10 -1.93 -16.96 -10.86
C ASP A 10 -0.44 -17.30 -10.99
N GLU A 11 0.15 -17.13 -12.18
CA GLU A 11 1.58 -17.32 -12.42
C GLU A 11 2.40 -16.09 -11.99
N VAL A 12 1.83 -14.91 -12.15
CA VAL A 12 2.57 -13.63 -12.04
C VAL A 12 2.22 -12.86 -10.76
N ILE A 13 0.97 -12.98 -10.26
CA ILE A 13 0.48 -12.31 -9.05
C ILE A 13 0.29 -13.37 -7.97
N LYS A 14 1.24 -13.45 -7.04
CA LYS A 14 1.24 -14.49 -5.99
C LYS A 14 1.30 -13.85 -4.61
N LEU A 15 0.36 -14.22 -3.75
CA LEU A 15 0.45 -13.89 -2.34
C LEU A 15 1.68 -14.59 -1.72
N PRO A 16 2.35 -13.96 -0.77
CA PRO A 16 3.44 -14.59 -0.05
C PRO A 16 2.94 -15.79 0.75
N THR A 17 3.85 -16.73 1.00
CA THR A 17 3.65 -17.92 1.85
C THR A 17 4.49 -17.79 3.10
N ILE A 18 4.36 -18.76 4.01
CA ILE A 18 5.21 -18.82 5.23
C ILE A 18 6.69 -18.97 4.88
N GLU A 19 6.99 -19.55 3.72
CA GLU A 19 8.35 -19.78 3.21
C GLU A 19 8.93 -18.58 2.47
N THR A 20 8.12 -17.55 2.22
CA THR A 20 8.60 -16.35 1.53
C THR A 20 9.74 -15.71 2.31
N PRO A 21 10.93 -15.56 1.70
CA PRO A 21 12.10 -15.02 2.39
C PRO A 21 11.89 -13.56 2.79
N LEU A 22 12.60 -13.15 3.84
CA LEU A 22 12.62 -11.74 4.25
C LEU A 22 13.19 -10.88 3.12
N SER A 23 12.47 -9.82 2.76
CA SER A 23 12.90 -8.88 1.72
C SER A 23 14.30 -8.32 2.02
N PRO A 24 15.21 -8.26 1.04
CA PRO A 24 16.52 -7.62 1.17
C PRO A 24 16.43 -6.16 1.64
N ARG A 25 15.36 -5.44 1.28
CA ARG A 25 15.12 -4.07 1.75
C ARG A 25 14.96 -3.98 3.26
N ILE A 26 14.42 -5.02 3.89
CA ILE A 26 14.31 -5.09 5.35
C ILE A 26 15.57 -5.73 5.96
N ALA A 27 16.02 -6.83 5.38
CA ALA A 27 17.12 -7.63 5.92
C ALA A 27 18.44 -6.86 6.00
N ASN A 28 18.70 -5.97 5.02
CA ASN A 28 19.97 -5.24 4.88
C ASN A 28 19.97 -3.86 5.54
N ASP A 29 18.86 -3.41 6.11
CA ASP A 29 18.81 -2.11 6.80
C ASP A 29 18.50 -2.30 8.30
N PRO A 30 19.46 -1.98 9.20
CA PRO A 30 19.27 -2.10 10.64
C PRO A 30 18.07 -1.32 11.18
N LYS A 31 17.64 -0.26 10.47
CA LYS A 31 16.46 0.53 10.86
C LYS A 31 15.16 -0.26 10.73
N TYR A 32 15.13 -1.32 9.89
CA TYR A 32 13.95 -2.10 9.59
C TYR A 32 14.04 -3.54 10.08
N LYS A 33 15.22 -4.17 9.99
CA LYS A 33 15.42 -5.60 10.23
C LYS A 33 14.82 -6.09 11.55
N THR A 34 15.07 -5.38 12.64
CA THR A 34 14.59 -5.78 13.97
C THR A 34 13.10 -5.58 14.18
N PHE A 35 12.49 -4.65 13.43
CA PHE A 35 11.14 -4.16 13.74
C PHE A 35 10.08 -4.61 12.73
N PHE A 36 10.49 -4.90 11.50
CA PHE A 36 9.61 -5.25 10.39
C PHE A 36 9.96 -6.60 9.75
N ALA A 37 10.66 -7.49 10.48
CA ALA A 37 11.03 -8.82 9.97
C ALA A 37 9.82 -9.67 9.56
N ASP A 38 8.66 -9.43 10.17
CA ASP A 38 7.42 -10.13 9.87
C ASP A 38 6.52 -9.37 8.89
N CYS A 39 7.02 -8.29 8.30
CA CYS A 39 6.28 -7.49 7.34
C CYS A 39 6.42 -8.08 5.93
N LEU A 40 5.28 -8.38 5.30
CA LEU A 40 5.21 -8.99 3.96
C LEU A 40 5.29 -7.96 2.83
N GLY A 41 4.93 -6.70 3.11
CA GLY A 41 4.86 -5.64 2.11
C GLY A 41 3.88 -4.54 2.52
N ALA A 42 3.31 -3.88 1.54
CA ALA A 42 2.32 -2.83 1.76
C ALA A 42 1.04 -3.09 0.96
N LEU A 43 -0.10 -2.62 1.50
CA LEU A 43 -1.37 -2.61 0.80
C LEU A 43 -2.00 -1.22 0.82
N ASP A 44 -2.73 -0.90 -0.23
CA ASP A 44 -3.44 0.37 -0.33
C ASP A 44 -4.55 0.30 -1.39
N GLY A 45 -5.51 1.24 -1.30
CA GLY A 45 -6.51 1.49 -2.33
C GLY A 45 -6.05 2.59 -3.28
N THR A 46 -6.45 2.49 -4.55
CA THR A 46 -6.26 3.59 -5.49
C THR A 46 -7.45 3.75 -6.41
N HIS A 47 -7.78 5.00 -6.74
CA HIS A 47 -8.79 5.29 -7.74
C HIS A 47 -8.19 5.31 -9.15
N ILE A 48 -8.91 4.67 -10.08
CA ILE A 48 -8.62 4.72 -11.51
C ILE A 48 -9.87 5.27 -12.20
N ASP A 49 -9.68 6.34 -12.99
CA ASP A 49 -10.78 7.01 -13.66
C ASP A 49 -11.45 6.07 -14.66
N MET A 50 -12.78 6.14 -14.74
CA MET A 50 -13.61 5.27 -15.57
C MET A 50 -14.65 6.05 -16.37
N HIS A 51 -14.96 5.52 -17.56
CA HIS A 51 -16.18 5.88 -18.28
C HIS A 51 -17.34 5.06 -17.70
N VAL A 52 -18.39 5.75 -17.24
CA VAL A 52 -19.56 5.13 -16.61
C VAL A 52 -20.85 5.71 -17.17
N GLN A 53 -21.81 4.85 -17.54
CA GLN A 53 -23.12 5.31 -18.01
C GLN A 53 -23.86 6.11 -16.93
N LEU A 54 -24.68 7.07 -17.34
CA LEU A 54 -25.38 8.02 -16.44
C LEU A 54 -26.08 7.34 -15.26
N LYS A 55 -26.78 6.22 -15.51
CA LYS A 55 -27.50 5.46 -14.47
C LYS A 55 -26.62 4.90 -13.35
N ASP A 56 -25.32 4.65 -13.64
CA ASP A 56 -24.38 4.05 -12.71
C ASP A 56 -23.43 5.10 -12.07
N GLN A 57 -23.36 6.32 -12.61
CA GLN A 57 -22.46 7.36 -12.14
C GLN A 57 -22.53 7.66 -10.64
N PRO A 58 -23.69 7.68 -9.97
CA PRO A 58 -23.73 7.98 -8.53
C PRO A 58 -22.87 7.03 -7.69
N ARG A 59 -22.80 5.74 -8.02
CA ARG A 59 -21.99 4.74 -7.31
C ARG A 59 -20.49 4.86 -7.60
N TYR A 60 -20.13 5.29 -8.82
CA TYR A 60 -18.75 5.41 -9.26
C TYR A 60 -18.13 6.77 -8.95
N ARG A 61 -18.91 7.72 -8.44
CA ARG A 61 -18.43 9.05 -8.07
C ARG A 61 -17.66 8.99 -6.74
N ASN A 62 -16.35 9.20 -6.82
CA ASN A 62 -15.48 9.26 -5.64
C ASN A 62 -15.67 10.59 -4.87
N ARG A 63 -15.01 10.73 -3.73
CA ARG A 63 -15.10 11.92 -2.87
C ARG A 63 -14.64 13.22 -3.53
N LYS A 64 -13.79 13.14 -4.55
CA LYS A 64 -13.33 14.28 -5.35
C LYS A 64 -14.30 14.63 -6.49
N GLY A 65 -15.41 13.92 -6.61
CA GLY A 65 -16.42 14.10 -7.66
C GLY A 65 -16.09 13.40 -8.97
N HIS A 66 -14.96 12.70 -9.11
CA HIS A 66 -14.56 12.01 -10.32
C HIS A 66 -15.21 10.62 -10.40
N LEU A 67 -15.51 10.16 -11.61
CA LEU A 67 -15.99 8.81 -11.87
C LEU A 67 -14.80 7.86 -11.90
N SER A 68 -14.74 6.93 -10.97
CA SER A 68 -13.60 6.02 -10.80
C SER A 68 -14.01 4.66 -10.26
N THR A 69 -13.17 3.65 -10.44
CA THR A 69 -13.20 2.41 -9.68
C THR A 69 -12.19 2.47 -8.54
N ASN A 70 -12.52 1.87 -7.39
CA ASN A 70 -11.56 1.64 -6.32
C ASN A 70 -10.86 0.30 -6.55
N VAL A 71 -9.53 0.32 -6.56
CA VAL A 71 -8.66 -0.84 -6.77
C VAL A 71 -7.81 -1.04 -5.53
N LEU A 72 -8.04 -2.15 -4.82
CA LEU A 72 -7.15 -2.57 -3.74
C LEU A 72 -6.01 -3.40 -4.30
N ALA A 73 -4.78 -3.10 -3.91
CA ALA A 73 -3.65 -3.98 -4.19
C ALA A 73 -2.73 -4.14 -2.99
N ALA A 74 -2.00 -5.25 -2.98
CA ALA A 74 -0.84 -5.45 -2.12
C ALA A 74 0.41 -5.66 -2.98
N CYS A 75 1.57 -5.22 -2.49
CA CYS A 75 2.85 -5.44 -3.15
C CYS A 75 3.95 -5.79 -2.13
N ASN A 76 4.96 -6.51 -2.58
CA ASN A 76 6.19 -6.74 -1.82
C ASN A 76 7.11 -5.50 -1.88
N PHE A 77 8.24 -5.54 -1.17
CA PHE A 77 9.21 -4.43 -1.18
C PHE A 77 10.10 -4.40 -2.43
N GLU A 78 10.02 -5.41 -3.26
CA GLU A 78 10.64 -5.52 -4.59
C GLU A 78 9.77 -4.87 -5.68
N MET A 79 8.69 -4.15 -5.30
CA MET A 79 7.76 -3.50 -6.21
C MET A 79 7.05 -4.47 -7.17
N GLU A 80 6.61 -5.60 -6.67
CA GLU A 80 5.78 -6.56 -7.39
C GLU A 80 4.41 -6.63 -6.73
N PHE A 81 3.34 -6.58 -7.53
CA PHE A 81 2.00 -6.84 -7.03
C PHE A 81 1.88 -8.30 -6.59
N THR A 82 1.37 -8.50 -5.39
CA THR A 82 1.11 -9.82 -4.82
C THR A 82 -0.37 -10.14 -4.71
N TYR A 83 -1.21 -9.12 -4.78
CA TYR A 83 -2.66 -9.22 -4.82
C TYR A 83 -3.27 -7.99 -5.47
N ILE A 84 -4.38 -8.19 -6.21
CA ILE A 84 -5.12 -7.09 -6.84
C ILE A 84 -6.61 -7.44 -6.84
N LEU A 85 -7.43 -6.52 -6.36
CA LEU A 85 -8.89 -6.58 -6.44
C LEU A 85 -9.41 -5.33 -7.14
N THR A 86 -10.07 -5.54 -8.28
CA THR A 86 -10.71 -4.49 -9.09
C THR A 86 -12.22 -4.63 -9.06
N GLY A 87 -12.94 -3.58 -9.50
CA GLY A 87 -14.38 -3.65 -9.73
C GLY A 87 -15.24 -3.07 -8.62
N TRP A 88 -14.66 -2.53 -7.58
CA TRP A 88 -15.39 -1.77 -6.59
C TRP A 88 -15.71 -0.35 -7.09
N GLU A 89 -16.89 0.13 -6.74
CA GLU A 89 -17.34 1.48 -7.09
C GLU A 89 -16.44 2.54 -6.43
N GLY A 90 -16.24 3.68 -7.09
CA GLY A 90 -15.42 4.78 -6.59
C GLY A 90 -15.91 5.40 -5.28
N SER A 91 -17.18 5.20 -4.93
CA SER A 91 -17.74 5.62 -3.62
C SER A 91 -17.37 4.67 -2.48
N ALA A 92 -16.85 3.47 -2.78
CA ALA A 92 -16.52 2.48 -1.76
C ALA A 92 -15.30 2.91 -0.92
N HIS A 93 -15.40 2.68 0.40
CA HIS A 93 -14.29 2.91 1.32
C HIS A 93 -13.28 1.76 1.30
N ASP A 94 -11.99 2.06 1.42
CA ASP A 94 -10.92 1.07 1.38
C ASP A 94 -11.10 -0.03 2.43
N GLY A 95 -11.60 0.28 3.61
CA GLY A 95 -11.93 -0.72 4.64
C GLY A 95 -13.03 -1.71 4.23
N ALA A 96 -14.00 -1.29 3.40
CA ALA A 96 -15.04 -2.20 2.88
C ALA A 96 -14.46 -3.11 1.78
N VAL A 97 -13.63 -2.53 0.91
CA VAL A 97 -12.93 -3.26 -0.16
C VAL A 97 -11.97 -4.28 0.45
N TRP A 98 -11.21 -3.88 1.49
CA TRP A 98 -10.35 -4.78 2.25
C TRP A 98 -11.11 -5.96 2.87
N ARG A 99 -12.21 -5.69 3.52
CA ARG A 99 -13.04 -6.74 4.12
C ARG A 99 -13.54 -7.76 3.08
N ASP A 100 -13.95 -7.30 1.91
CA ASP A 100 -14.34 -8.18 0.81
C ASP A 100 -13.15 -9.00 0.30
N ALA A 101 -11.99 -8.37 0.12
CA ALA A 101 -10.74 -9.04 -0.26
C ALA A 101 -10.40 -10.19 0.70
N HIS A 102 -10.42 -9.89 2.00
CA HIS A 102 -10.05 -10.82 3.06
C HIS A 102 -11.07 -11.95 3.24
N LEU A 103 -12.38 -11.66 3.20
CA LEU A 103 -13.41 -12.65 3.50
C LEU A 103 -13.90 -13.44 2.29
N LYS A 104 -13.83 -12.88 1.08
CA LYS A 104 -14.50 -13.45 -0.09
C LYS A 104 -13.64 -13.57 -1.34
N LYS A 105 -12.54 -12.83 -1.43
CA LYS A 105 -11.75 -12.68 -2.66
C LYS A 105 -10.34 -13.26 -2.56
N GLY A 106 -10.11 -14.19 -1.63
CA GLY A 106 -8.90 -14.99 -1.59
C GLY A 106 -7.65 -14.29 -1.09
N PHE A 107 -7.77 -13.15 -0.39
CA PHE A 107 -6.62 -12.57 0.30
C PHE A 107 -6.29 -13.41 1.53
N ILE A 108 -5.27 -14.26 1.40
CA ILE A 108 -4.84 -15.16 2.47
C ILE A 108 -3.90 -14.40 3.42
N THR A 109 -4.14 -14.56 4.73
CA THR A 109 -3.29 -14.02 5.79
C THR A 109 -2.42 -15.11 6.39
N ILE A 110 -1.20 -14.76 6.78
CA ILE A 110 -0.25 -15.67 7.40
C ILE A 110 -0.16 -15.32 8.89
N PRO A 111 -0.46 -16.26 9.81
CA PRO A 111 -0.34 -15.98 11.24
C PRO A 111 1.05 -15.46 11.63
N GLY A 112 1.07 -14.37 12.40
CA GLY A 112 2.30 -13.71 12.82
C GLY A 112 2.95 -12.79 11.80
N LYS A 113 2.44 -12.73 10.57
CA LYS A 113 2.89 -11.79 9.53
C LYS A 113 1.85 -10.69 9.31
N PHE A 114 2.31 -9.52 8.84
CA PHE A 114 1.44 -8.36 8.63
C PHE A 114 1.83 -7.56 7.38
N TRP A 115 0.89 -6.74 6.94
CA TRP A 115 1.06 -5.77 5.87
C TRP A 115 1.06 -4.34 6.43
N LEU A 116 1.73 -3.42 5.76
CA LEU A 116 1.64 -2.00 6.10
C LEU A 116 0.45 -1.38 5.35
N GLY A 117 -0.50 -0.86 6.11
CA GLY A 117 -1.63 -0.09 5.58
C GLY A 117 -1.54 1.39 5.95
N ASP A 118 -2.39 2.22 5.36
CA ASP A 118 -2.50 3.62 5.73
C ASP A 118 -3.34 3.81 7.01
N ALA A 119 -3.46 5.05 7.51
CA ALA A 119 -4.24 5.38 8.70
C ALA A 119 -5.76 5.21 8.50
N GLY A 120 -6.26 5.01 7.30
CA GLY A 120 -7.65 4.73 6.98
C GLY A 120 -8.08 3.31 7.34
N TYR A 121 -7.15 2.37 7.38
CA TYR A 121 -7.40 1.00 7.81
C TYR A 121 -7.48 0.87 9.34
N ALA A 122 -8.11 -0.20 9.81
CA ALA A 122 -8.02 -0.58 11.21
C ALA A 122 -6.68 -1.28 11.48
N ASN A 123 -6.10 -1.04 12.65
CA ASN A 123 -4.93 -1.76 13.12
C ASN A 123 -5.35 -3.16 13.55
N THR A 124 -4.95 -4.19 12.82
CA THR A 124 -5.33 -5.59 13.04
C THR A 124 -4.09 -6.48 13.00
N ASP A 125 -4.23 -7.75 13.37
CA ASP A 125 -3.15 -8.73 13.26
C ASP A 125 -2.64 -8.98 11.83
N THR A 126 -3.38 -8.48 10.83
CA THR A 126 -3.00 -8.55 9.42
C THR A 126 -2.46 -7.23 8.88
N ILE A 127 -2.93 -6.09 9.41
CA ILE A 127 -2.54 -4.76 8.93
C ILE A 127 -2.01 -3.93 10.08
N LEU A 128 -0.76 -3.50 9.95
CA LEU A 128 -0.12 -2.56 10.85
C LEU A 128 -0.19 -1.15 10.25
N VAL A 129 -0.75 -0.20 11.02
CA VAL A 129 -1.02 1.17 10.54
C VAL A 129 -0.22 2.22 11.33
N PRO A 130 -0.03 3.44 10.78
CA PRO A 130 0.62 4.53 11.51
C PRO A 130 -0.28 5.10 12.63
N TYR A 131 0.35 5.84 13.55
CA TYR A 131 -0.37 6.63 14.55
C TYR A 131 -1.12 7.78 13.90
N ARG A 132 -2.41 7.89 14.17
CA ARG A 132 -3.24 9.01 13.72
C ARG A 132 -2.89 10.29 14.47
N GLY A 133 -3.04 11.43 13.79
CA GLY A 133 -2.76 12.73 14.41
C GLY A 133 -1.29 13.00 14.73
N THR A 134 -0.40 12.05 14.44
CA THR A 134 1.04 12.18 14.62
C THR A 134 1.70 12.51 13.27
N ARG A 135 2.62 13.42 13.27
CA ARG A 135 3.35 13.86 12.07
C ARG A 135 4.04 12.69 11.36
N TYR A 136 3.85 12.53 10.04
CA TYR A 136 4.48 11.46 9.26
C TYR A 136 4.79 11.81 7.80
N HIS A 137 4.65 13.09 7.40
CA HIS A 137 4.88 13.49 6.01
C HIS A 137 6.37 13.48 5.68
N LEU A 138 6.80 12.50 4.88
CA LEU A 138 8.19 12.37 4.41
C LEU A 138 8.71 13.64 3.71
N LYS A 139 7.84 14.35 2.97
CA LYS A 139 8.20 15.61 2.29
C LYS A 139 8.44 16.75 3.29
N GLU A 140 7.59 16.92 4.28
CA GLU A 140 7.73 17.99 5.28
C GLU A 140 8.97 17.77 6.14
N GLN A 141 9.31 16.53 6.48
CA GLN A 141 10.53 16.22 7.20
C GLN A 141 11.81 16.44 6.37
N ARG A 142 11.78 16.07 5.07
CA ARG A 142 12.91 16.32 4.15
C ARG A 142 13.14 17.82 3.93
N LEU A 143 12.07 18.59 3.70
CA LEU A 143 12.14 20.02 3.45
C LEU A 143 12.48 20.83 4.71
N ALA A 144 12.01 20.39 5.89
CA ALA A 144 12.25 21.10 7.14
C ALA A 144 13.52 20.67 7.87
N GLY A 145 14.23 19.62 7.40
CA GLY A 145 15.41 19.07 8.07
C GLY A 145 15.17 18.61 9.51
N LYS A 146 13.90 18.52 9.93
CA LYS A 146 13.53 18.20 11.32
C LYS A 146 13.65 16.71 11.59
N LYS A 147 14.39 16.39 12.65
CA LYS A 147 14.50 15.04 13.19
C LYS A 147 13.19 14.65 13.91
N PRO A 148 12.86 13.34 14.03
CA PRO A 148 11.77 12.89 14.88
C PRO A 148 12.02 13.29 16.34
N GLU A 149 11.00 13.81 17.00
CA GLU A 149 11.05 14.27 18.39
C GLU A 149 10.44 13.26 19.38
N THR A 150 9.65 12.30 18.85
CA THR A 150 8.97 11.27 19.64
C THR A 150 9.09 9.88 19.00
N SER A 151 8.89 8.84 19.83
CA SER A 151 8.85 7.44 19.36
C SER A 151 7.77 7.23 18.28
N LYS A 152 6.62 7.88 18.42
CA LYS A 152 5.51 7.80 17.45
C LYS A 152 5.85 8.46 16.13
N GLU A 153 6.52 9.59 16.13
CA GLU A 153 6.99 10.24 14.90
C GLU A 153 8.05 9.39 14.19
N LEU A 154 9.01 8.83 14.92
CA LEU A 154 10.02 7.94 14.34
C LEU A 154 9.38 6.69 13.71
N TYR A 155 8.42 6.07 14.42
CA TYR A 155 7.67 4.95 13.91
C TYR A 155 6.94 5.32 12.62
N ASN A 156 6.16 6.41 12.63
CA ASN A 156 5.41 6.88 11.46
C ASN A 156 6.33 7.18 10.27
N LEU A 157 7.49 7.76 10.50
CA LEU A 157 8.50 8.02 9.47
C LEU A 157 8.99 6.72 8.81
N ARG A 158 9.39 5.74 9.63
CA ARG A 158 9.90 4.45 9.14
C ARG A 158 8.80 3.64 8.45
N HIS A 159 7.60 3.62 9.04
CA HIS A 159 6.41 3.00 8.45
C HIS A 159 6.09 3.61 7.09
N ALA A 160 5.97 4.94 6.98
CA ALA A 160 5.67 5.63 5.73
C ALA A 160 6.76 5.40 4.67
N SER A 161 8.04 5.33 5.07
CA SER A 161 9.15 5.05 4.16
C SER A 161 9.05 3.66 3.53
N LEU A 162 8.62 2.65 4.28
CA LEU A 162 8.37 1.30 3.75
C LEU A 162 7.07 1.24 2.95
N ARG A 163 5.96 1.78 3.48
CA ARG A 163 4.65 1.77 2.81
C ARG A 163 4.66 2.52 1.48
N ASN A 164 5.56 3.48 1.29
CA ASN A 164 5.68 4.21 0.03
C ASN A 164 5.88 3.30 -1.20
N VAL A 165 6.26 2.04 -1.01
CA VAL A 165 6.40 1.08 -2.12
C VAL A 165 5.09 0.86 -2.89
N ILE A 166 3.93 0.79 -2.20
CA ILE A 166 2.63 0.59 -2.87
C ILE A 166 2.20 1.84 -3.65
N GLU A 167 2.50 3.04 -3.13
CA GLU A 167 2.23 4.28 -3.83
C GLU A 167 3.11 4.41 -5.09
N ARG A 168 4.38 4.02 -4.96
CA ARG A 168 5.33 4.03 -6.09
C ARG A 168 4.89 3.07 -7.20
N ILE A 169 4.51 1.83 -6.89
CA ILE A 169 4.11 0.86 -7.92
C ILE A 169 2.84 1.30 -8.64
N PHE A 170 1.85 1.88 -7.94
CA PHE A 170 0.68 2.49 -8.59
C PHE A 170 1.07 3.65 -9.50
N GLY A 171 1.98 4.52 -9.05
CA GLY A 171 2.51 5.61 -9.85
C GLY A 171 3.20 5.11 -11.14
N VAL A 172 3.95 4.02 -11.04
CA VAL A 172 4.58 3.35 -12.20
C VAL A 172 3.55 2.89 -13.20
N VAL A 173 2.58 2.09 -12.75
CA VAL A 173 1.55 1.51 -13.62
C VAL A 173 0.73 2.60 -14.31
N LYS A 174 0.28 3.60 -13.56
CA LYS A 174 -0.49 4.73 -14.11
C LYS A 174 0.31 5.55 -15.13
N ARG A 175 1.63 5.72 -14.95
CA ARG A 175 2.48 6.41 -15.93
C ARG A 175 2.75 5.57 -17.17
N LYS A 176 3.05 4.30 -17.00
CA LYS A 176 3.39 3.38 -18.10
C LYS A 176 2.19 3.12 -19.02
N TYR A 177 1.00 2.96 -18.44
CA TYR A 177 -0.19 2.62 -19.19
C TYR A 177 -1.15 3.81 -19.25
N GLN A 178 -1.05 4.59 -20.33
CA GLN A 178 -1.88 5.80 -20.52
C GLN A 178 -3.38 5.50 -20.42
N ILE A 179 -3.83 4.31 -20.83
CA ILE A 179 -5.22 3.88 -20.73
C ILE A 179 -5.79 3.93 -19.30
N LEU A 180 -4.96 3.89 -18.28
CA LEU A 180 -5.37 4.03 -16.87
C LEU A 180 -5.56 5.49 -16.43
N ARG A 181 -5.17 6.45 -17.28
CA ARG A 181 -5.32 7.90 -17.04
C ARG A 181 -6.36 8.56 -17.95
N SER A 182 -6.79 7.84 -18.95
CA SER A 182 -7.77 8.32 -19.93
C SER A 182 -8.91 7.29 -19.98
N PRO A 183 -10.07 7.58 -19.36
CA PRO A 183 -11.20 6.68 -19.34
C PRO A 183 -11.60 6.28 -20.76
N SER A 184 -11.81 4.99 -20.98
CA SER A 184 -12.22 4.45 -22.28
C SER A 184 -13.69 4.06 -22.26
N GLU A 185 -14.39 4.17 -23.39
CA GLU A 185 -15.82 3.86 -23.53
C GLU A 185 -16.16 2.38 -23.51
N TYR A 186 -15.26 1.54 -23.01
CA TYR A 186 -15.54 0.13 -22.81
C TYR A 186 -16.51 -0.09 -21.64
N SER A 187 -17.15 -1.28 -21.64
CA SER A 187 -17.97 -1.69 -20.48
C SER A 187 -17.15 -1.67 -19.19
N ILE A 188 -17.80 -1.43 -18.06
CA ILE A 188 -17.16 -1.43 -16.71
C ILE A 188 -16.35 -2.72 -16.49
N ALA A 189 -16.92 -3.88 -16.88
CA ALA A 189 -16.22 -5.16 -16.77
C ALA A 189 -14.93 -5.21 -17.60
N THR A 190 -14.94 -4.64 -18.82
CA THR A 190 -13.76 -4.57 -19.68
C THR A 190 -12.72 -3.62 -19.12
N GLN A 191 -13.12 -2.45 -18.63
CA GLN A 191 -12.21 -1.49 -18.00
C GLN A 191 -11.51 -2.12 -16.77
N ASN A 192 -12.25 -2.84 -15.91
CA ASN A 192 -11.66 -3.55 -14.76
C ASN A 192 -10.65 -4.64 -15.19
N ARG A 193 -10.95 -5.37 -16.27
CA ARG A 193 -10.00 -6.35 -16.85
C ARG A 193 -8.74 -5.68 -17.40
N ILE A 194 -8.86 -4.52 -18.02
CA ILE A 194 -7.70 -3.73 -18.51
C ILE A 194 -6.79 -3.34 -17.33
N ILE A 195 -7.36 -2.86 -16.23
CA ILE A 195 -6.59 -2.53 -15.02
C ILE A 195 -5.77 -3.74 -14.55
N LEU A 196 -6.45 -4.89 -14.41
CA LEU A 196 -5.81 -6.12 -13.97
C LEU A 196 -4.69 -6.55 -14.93
N VAL A 197 -4.94 -6.50 -16.24
CA VAL A 197 -3.94 -6.81 -17.28
C VAL A 197 -2.73 -5.88 -17.18
N CYS A 198 -2.91 -4.58 -16.96
CA CYS A 198 -1.80 -3.65 -16.78
C CYS A 198 -0.91 -4.03 -15.59
N CYS A 199 -1.52 -4.48 -14.50
CA CYS A 199 -0.77 -4.91 -13.31
C CYS A 199 -0.04 -6.25 -13.55
N ILE A 200 -0.66 -7.21 -14.25
CA ILE A 200 -0.01 -8.47 -14.66
C ILE A 200 1.20 -8.18 -15.54
N LEU A 201 1.00 -7.37 -16.58
CA LEU A 201 2.08 -6.99 -17.51
C LEU A 201 3.22 -6.26 -16.78
N ARG A 202 2.90 -5.46 -15.76
CA ARG A 202 3.93 -4.80 -14.94
C ARG A 202 4.84 -5.80 -14.24
N ASN A 203 4.25 -6.80 -13.55
CA ASN A 203 5.03 -7.84 -12.89
C ASN A 203 5.78 -8.71 -13.90
N PHE A 204 5.14 -9.08 -15.00
CA PHE A 204 5.76 -9.88 -16.06
C PHE A 204 6.99 -9.17 -16.66
N VAL A 205 6.88 -7.90 -17.01
CA VAL A 205 8.02 -7.13 -17.52
C VAL A 205 9.14 -7.05 -16.48
N ARG A 206 8.78 -6.86 -15.19
CA ARG A 206 9.77 -6.81 -14.12
C ARG A 206 10.50 -8.14 -13.95
N SER A 207 9.83 -9.27 -14.11
CA SER A 207 10.47 -10.59 -14.04
C SER A 207 11.51 -10.81 -15.16
N LEU A 208 11.34 -10.15 -16.31
CA LEU A 208 12.27 -10.21 -17.43
C LEU A 208 13.42 -9.21 -17.33
N GLU A 209 13.14 -7.97 -16.95
CA GLU A 209 14.07 -6.84 -16.98
C GLU A 209 14.70 -6.52 -15.63
N GLY A 210 14.23 -7.17 -14.54
CA GLY A 210 14.69 -6.89 -13.19
C GLY A 210 14.41 -5.44 -12.78
N GLN A 211 15.36 -4.82 -12.05
CA GLN A 211 15.22 -3.43 -11.58
C GLN A 211 15.27 -2.40 -12.72
N SER A 212 15.84 -2.75 -13.89
CA SER A 212 15.87 -1.84 -15.04
C SER A 212 14.48 -1.49 -15.58
N ALA A 213 13.48 -2.34 -15.32
CA ALA A 213 12.07 -2.03 -15.59
C ALA A 213 11.55 -0.77 -14.89
N ASP A 214 12.26 -0.27 -13.90
CA ASP A 214 11.91 0.90 -13.08
C ASP A 214 12.80 2.14 -13.35
N ASN A 215 13.79 2.06 -14.23
CA ASN A 215 14.77 3.14 -14.50
C ASN A 215 14.14 4.47 -14.95
N TRP A 216 12.93 4.44 -15.49
CA TRP A 216 12.16 5.64 -15.81
C TRP A 216 11.38 6.22 -14.58
N LEU A 217 11.60 5.66 -13.36
CA LEU A 217 11.14 6.23 -12.09
C LEU A 217 12.01 7.39 -11.61
N ASP A 218 13.26 7.51 -12.06
CA ASP A 218 14.21 8.53 -11.61
C ASP A 218 13.85 9.93 -12.15
N ILE A 219 12.89 10.03 -13.07
CA ILE A 219 12.29 11.30 -13.47
C ILE A 219 11.23 11.66 -12.41
N GLU A 220 11.68 12.42 -11.42
CA GLU A 220 10.94 13.22 -10.44
C GLU A 220 9.53 12.74 -10.04
N THR A 221 9.45 12.07 -8.90
CA THR A 221 8.19 11.93 -8.13
C THR A 221 7.76 13.28 -7.52
N GLU A 222 7.80 14.34 -8.30
CA GLU A 222 7.30 15.68 -7.95
C GLU A 222 5.94 15.96 -8.58
N GLY A 223 5.04 15.02 -8.56
CA GLY A 223 3.67 15.19 -9.00
C GLY A 223 2.69 15.12 -7.83
N ASN A 224 2.12 16.28 -7.49
CA ASN A 224 0.83 16.48 -6.80
C ASN A 224 0.28 15.30 -5.99
N ARG A 225 0.81 15.10 -4.78
CA ARG A 225 0.03 14.49 -3.73
C ARG A 225 -0.80 15.58 -3.07
N GLU A 226 -2.00 15.78 -3.58
CA GLU A 226 -3.05 16.44 -2.83
C GLU A 226 -3.20 15.69 -1.49
N LYS A 227 -3.32 16.45 -0.40
CA LYS A 227 -3.57 15.93 0.94
C LYS A 227 -4.77 15.00 0.88
N GLU A 228 -4.55 13.68 0.95
CA GLU A 228 -5.63 12.76 1.23
C GLU A 228 -6.14 13.08 2.63
N SER A 229 -7.37 13.58 2.70
CA SER A 229 -8.06 13.81 3.96
C SER A 229 -8.13 12.49 4.72
N ILE A 230 -7.61 12.45 5.94
CA ILE A 230 -7.65 11.29 6.84
C ILE A 230 -9.11 10.85 6.95
N GLN A 231 -9.42 9.68 6.40
CA GLN A 231 -10.74 9.09 6.51
C GLN A 231 -10.93 8.58 7.94
N PRO A 232 -12.11 8.77 8.56
CA PRO A 232 -12.42 8.07 9.79
C PRO A 232 -12.42 6.56 9.51
N ALA A 233 -11.76 5.78 10.38
CA ALA A 233 -11.76 4.32 10.25
C ALA A 233 -13.20 3.81 10.20
N VAL A 234 -13.49 2.94 9.26
CA VAL A 234 -14.74 2.18 9.27
C VAL A 234 -14.75 1.34 10.55
N ALA A 235 -15.80 1.51 11.38
CA ALA A 235 -15.99 0.68 12.57
C ALA A 235 -16.11 -0.79 12.12
N TYR A 236 -15.19 -1.63 12.60
CA TYR A 236 -15.29 -3.07 12.42
C TYR A 236 -16.28 -3.64 13.43
N PRO A 237 -17.02 -4.73 13.11
CA PRO A 237 -17.88 -5.42 14.07
C PRO A 237 -17.09 -5.83 15.33
N GLU A 238 -17.75 -5.90 16.47
CA GLU A 238 -17.17 -6.06 17.82
C GLU A 238 -16.17 -7.21 18.03
N GLY A 239 -16.13 -8.23 17.17
CA GLY A 239 -15.11 -9.30 17.20
C GLY A 239 -13.67 -8.83 16.95
N SER A 240 -13.46 -7.61 16.46
CA SER A 240 -12.14 -7.05 16.13
C SER A 240 -11.46 -6.28 17.28
N SER A 241 -12.15 -6.02 18.38
CA SER A 241 -11.62 -5.15 19.46
C SER A 241 -10.39 -5.72 20.16
N ASN A 242 -10.30 -7.04 20.33
CA ASN A 242 -9.17 -7.68 20.99
C ASN A 242 -7.95 -7.75 20.06
N SER A 243 -8.13 -8.06 18.76
CA SER A 243 -7.07 -8.03 17.75
C SER A 243 -6.49 -6.63 17.61
N SER A 244 -7.33 -5.60 17.51
CA SER A 244 -6.90 -4.21 17.42
C SER A 244 -6.08 -3.78 18.64
N LYS A 245 -6.55 -4.07 19.86
CA LYS A 245 -5.82 -3.74 21.11
C LYS A 245 -4.48 -4.46 21.20
N LYS A 246 -4.39 -5.73 20.75
CA LYS A 246 -3.15 -6.49 20.69
C LYS A 246 -2.17 -5.84 19.72
N MET A 247 -2.62 -5.45 18.54
CA MET A 247 -1.79 -4.80 17.54
C MET A 247 -1.40 -3.37 17.91
N ASP A 248 -2.25 -2.65 18.65
CA ASP A 248 -1.85 -1.34 19.19
C ASP A 248 -0.68 -1.49 20.18
N LYS A 249 -0.73 -2.45 21.11
CA LYS A 249 0.38 -2.75 22.01
C LYS A 249 1.65 -3.21 21.25
N PHE A 250 1.47 -4.01 20.20
CA PHE A 250 2.59 -4.43 19.34
C PHE A 250 3.24 -3.23 18.64
N ARG A 251 2.43 -2.35 18.04
CA ARG A 251 2.90 -1.10 17.44
C ARG A 251 3.63 -0.22 18.44
N ASP A 252 3.08 -0.05 19.65
CA ASP A 252 3.68 0.74 20.72
C ASP A 252 5.04 0.17 21.13
N SER A 253 5.14 -1.16 21.31
CA SER A 253 6.39 -1.85 21.61
C SER A 253 7.44 -1.65 20.49
N ILE A 254 7.03 -1.70 19.22
CA ILE A 254 7.93 -1.39 18.09
C ILE A 254 8.42 0.06 18.17
N ALA A 255 7.52 1.01 18.39
CA ALA A 255 7.85 2.42 18.45
C ALA A 255 8.85 2.75 19.57
N GLU A 256 8.65 2.19 20.76
CA GLU A 256 9.55 2.35 21.91
C GLU A 256 10.93 1.75 21.65
N LYS A 257 11.00 0.53 21.14
CA LYS A 257 12.27 -0.13 20.79
C LYS A 257 13.02 0.63 19.69
N MET A 258 12.31 1.14 18.67
CA MET A 258 12.90 1.99 17.64
C MET A 258 13.47 3.26 18.21
N TRP A 259 12.77 3.86 19.17
CA TRP A 259 13.19 5.10 19.80
C TRP A 259 14.46 4.89 20.64
N ALA A 260 14.52 3.83 21.43
CA ALA A 260 15.72 3.48 22.21
C ALA A 260 16.94 3.25 21.30
N GLN A 261 16.78 2.52 20.19
CA GLN A 261 17.86 2.34 19.19
C GLN A 261 18.30 3.68 18.58
N TYR A 262 17.36 4.56 18.26
CA TYR A 262 17.65 5.85 17.66
C TYR A 262 18.37 6.79 18.62
N GLN A 263 17.99 6.82 19.89
CA GLN A 263 18.67 7.60 20.93
C GLN A 263 20.09 7.12 21.14
N GLY A 264 20.33 5.81 21.22
CA GLY A 264 21.70 5.24 21.31
C GLY A 264 22.57 5.71 20.15
N TYR A 265 22.06 5.64 18.92
CA TYR A 265 22.80 6.11 17.73
C TYR A 265 23.14 7.62 17.78
N ILE A 266 22.21 8.46 18.27
CA ILE A 266 22.48 9.91 18.41
C ILE A 266 23.57 10.15 19.44
N THR A 267 23.48 9.49 20.59
CA THR A 267 24.48 9.67 21.70
C THR A 267 25.89 9.25 21.24
N GLU A 268 26.01 8.13 20.53
CA GLU A 268 27.28 7.67 19.97
C GLU A 268 27.87 8.65 18.97
N ARG A 269 27.03 9.24 18.11
CA ARG A 269 27.47 10.20 17.10
C ARG A 269 27.87 11.54 17.70
N ASP A 270 27.18 12.01 18.72
CA ASP A 270 27.44 13.30 19.36
C ASP A 270 28.62 13.19 20.37
N ALA A 271 29.12 11.96 20.61
CA ALA A 271 30.31 11.68 21.43
C ALA A 271 31.65 11.65 20.63
N ILE A 272 31.56 11.72 19.28
CA ILE A 272 32.69 11.75 18.33
C ILE A 272 32.89 13.20 17.85
#